data_d51dd86aab8718cc9f9fb92fdb7251b0
#
_entry.id   d51dd86aab8718cc9f9fb92fdb7251b0
#
_cell.length_a   1.000
_cell.length_b   1.000
_cell.length_c   1.000
_cell.angle_alpha   90.00
_cell.angle_beta   90.00
_cell.angle_gamma   90.00
#
_symmetry.space_group_name_H-M   'P 1'
#
loop_
_entity.id
_entity.type
_entity.pdbx_description
1 polymer ?
#
loop_
_entity_poly.entity_id
_entity_poly.type
_entity_poly.pdbx_seq_one_letter_code
_entity_poly.pdbx_strand_id
1 'polypeptide(L)'
;MARDEDLGALFARVTRRLIEAERPLLAARGLSMWAYVALTRLVEGPAPTQIALAEQMGYDKTRLIAILDRLADEGLVERTPDPEDRRARIVQLTAAGRARHLQARSDIRTMESEMLDGLSDTEQAMLREMLGRLASAAG
;
A
#
# COMPACT_ATOMS: atom_id res chain seq x y z
N MET A 1 31.25 6.16 4.29
CA MET A 1 30.18 7.01 4.84
C MET A 1 29.06 7.16 3.84
N ALA A 2 27.86 7.48 4.32
CA ALA A 2 26.65 7.54 3.47
C ALA A 2 26.77 8.47 2.25
N ARG A 3 27.59 9.50 2.33
CA ARG A 3 27.77 10.46 1.23
C ARG A 3 28.41 9.86 -0.01
N ASP A 4 29.15 8.78 0.15
CA ASP A 4 29.85 8.13 -0.95
C ASP A 4 29.11 6.91 -1.49
N GLU A 5 27.95 6.58 -0.90
CA GLU A 5 27.13 5.47 -1.36
C GLU A 5 26.15 5.93 -2.43
N ASP A 6 25.88 5.07 -3.38
CA ASP A 6 24.85 5.32 -4.38
C ASP A 6 23.47 5.42 -3.74
N LEU A 7 22.63 6.29 -4.27
CA LEU A 7 21.26 6.45 -3.79
C LEU A 7 20.50 5.13 -3.81
N GLY A 8 20.71 4.32 -4.86
CA GLY A 8 20.05 2.99 -4.94
C GLY A 8 20.38 2.10 -3.77
N ALA A 9 21.65 2.10 -3.32
CA ALA A 9 22.06 1.30 -2.17
C ALA A 9 21.43 1.81 -0.87
N LEU A 10 21.36 3.13 -0.70
CA LEU A 10 20.73 3.74 0.46
C LEU A 10 19.22 3.44 0.49
N PHE A 11 18.53 3.65 -0.64
CA PHE A 11 17.11 3.32 -0.75
C PHE A 11 16.84 1.85 -0.47
N ALA A 12 17.68 0.95 -0.99
CA ALA A 12 17.50 -0.48 -0.78
C ALA A 12 17.58 -0.86 0.71
N ARG A 13 18.55 -0.28 1.45
CA ARG A 13 18.68 -0.55 2.88
C ARG A 13 17.51 0.00 3.68
N VAL A 14 17.09 1.23 3.38
CA VAL A 14 15.95 1.84 4.06
C VAL A 14 14.68 1.07 3.76
N THR A 15 14.45 0.73 2.49
CA THR A 15 13.28 -0.04 2.07
C THR A 15 13.22 -1.40 2.77
N ARG A 16 14.37 -2.07 2.88
CA ARG A 16 14.43 -3.37 3.59
C ARG A 16 14.01 -3.22 5.06
N ARG A 17 14.53 -2.20 5.74
CA ARG A 17 14.17 -1.93 7.12
C ARG A 17 12.68 -1.66 7.28
N LEU A 18 12.09 -0.87 6.37
CA LEU A 18 10.67 -0.58 6.37
C LEU A 18 9.84 -1.86 6.19
N ILE A 19 10.17 -2.68 5.20
CA ILE A 19 9.46 -3.92 4.92
C ILE A 19 9.53 -4.89 6.11
N GLU A 20 10.71 -5.04 6.70
CA GLU A 20 10.89 -5.92 7.86
C GLU A 20 10.08 -5.45 9.06
N ALA A 21 9.95 -4.13 9.23
CA ALA A 21 9.16 -3.56 10.33
C ALA A 21 7.65 -3.61 10.04
N GLU A 22 7.24 -3.46 8.80
CA GLU A 22 5.82 -3.47 8.39
C GLU A 22 5.20 -4.86 8.48
N ARG A 23 5.93 -5.90 8.09
CA ARG A 23 5.37 -7.26 8.01
C ARG A 23 4.66 -7.73 9.26
N PRO A 24 5.27 -7.67 10.46
CA PRO A 24 4.57 -8.12 11.65
C PRO A 24 3.35 -7.25 12.00
N LEU A 25 3.41 -5.97 11.70
CA LEU A 25 2.28 -5.06 11.94
C LEU A 25 1.10 -5.42 11.04
N LEU A 26 1.35 -5.66 9.77
CA LEU A 26 0.32 -6.07 8.82
C LEU A 26 -0.21 -7.45 9.15
N ALA A 27 0.66 -8.40 9.49
CA ALA A 27 0.26 -9.74 9.87
C ALA A 27 -0.66 -9.74 11.10
N ALA A 28 -0.39 -8.85 12.07
CA ALA A 28 -1.24 -8.69 13.25
C ALA A 28 -2.64 -8.18 12.89
N ARG A 29 -2.80 -7.53 11.74
CA ARG A 29 -4.10 -7.10 11.22
C ARG A 29 -4.66 -8.06 10.16
N GLY A 30 -4.02 -9.22 9.97
CA GLY A 30 -4.46 -10.22 9.00
C GLY A 30 -4.20 -9.82 7.55
N LEU A 31 -3.20 -8.96 7.30
CA LEU A 31 -2.89 -8.46 5.97
C LEU A 31 -1.50 -8.87 5.51
N SER A 32 -1.38 -9.20 4.24
CA SER A 32 -0.09 -9.27 3.55
C SER A 32 0.29 -7.88 3.04
N MET A 33 1.54 -7.72 2.61
CA MET A 33 2.00 -6.45 2.03
C MET A 33 1.16 -6.04 0.82
N TRP A 34 0.94 -6.96 -0.10
CA TRP A 34 0.17 -6.65 -1.30
C TRP A 34 -1.32 -6.46 -1.04
N ALA A 35 -1.87 -7.13 -0.03
CA ALA A 35 -3.24 -6.87 0.42
C ALA A 35 -3.37 -5.43 0.93
N TYR A 36 -2.40 -4.98 1.73
CA TYR A 36 -2.37 -3.60 2.23
C TYR A 36 -2.26 -2.59 1.07
N VAL A 37 -1.40 -2.87 0.09
CA VAL A 37 -1.28 -2.00 -1.10
C VAL A 37 -2.60 -1.92 -1.86
N ALA A 38 -3.28 -3.05 -2.03
CA ALA A 38 -4.59 -3.07 -2.69
C ALA A 38 -5.63 -2.23 -1.92
N LEU A 39 -5.71 -2.40 -0.61
CA LEU A 39 -6.63 -1.61 0.21
C LEU A 39 -6.29 -0.11 0.13
N THR A 40 -5.00 0.23 0.13
CA THR A 40 -4.55 1.63 0.02
C THR A 40 -5.03 2.26 -1.28
N ARG A 41 -4.95 1.54 -2.38
CA ARG A 41 -5.44 2.02 -3.67
C ARG A 41 -6.96 2.23 -3.65
N LEU A 42 -7.67 1.29 -3.04
CA LEU A 42 -9.13 1.34 -3.01
C LEU A 42 -9.68 2.42 -2.07
N VAL A 43 -8.87 2.92 -1.14
CA VAL A 43 -9.24 4.09 -0.31
C VAL A 43 -9.49 5.30 -1.19
N GLU A 44 -8.76 5.46 -2.28
CA GLU A 44 -8.92 6.59 -3.20
C GLU A 44 -10.20 6.51 -4.03
N GLY A 45 -10.80 5.34 -4.15
CA GLY A 45 -12.03 5.10 -4.88
C GLY A 45 -12.10 3.70 -5.46
N PRO A 46 -13.28 3.30 -5.97
CA PRO A 46 -13.43 1.99 -6.58
C PRO A 46 -12.52 1.79 -7.79
N ALA A 47 -12.02 0.58 -7.98
CA ALA A 47 -11.31 0.22 -9.20
C ALA A 47 -12.31 -0.32 -10.22
N PRO A 48 -12.24 0.14 -11.48
CA PRO A 48 -13.21 -0.28 -12.49
C PRO A 48 -13.12 -1.75 -12.87
N THR A 49 -11.93 -2.36 -12.75
CA THR A 49 -11.73 -3.80 -12.97
C THR A 49 -10.58 -4.30 -12.12
N GLN A 50 -10.52 -5.62 -11.92
CA GLN A 50 -9.39 -6.25 -11.23
C GLN A 50 -8.08 -6.07 -12.03
N ILE A 51 -8.18 -6.09 -13.36
CA ILE A 51 -7.03 -5.86 -14.25
C ILE A 51 -6.49 -4.44 -14.06
N ALA A 52 -7.38 -3.44 -14.05
CA ALA A 52 -6.97 -2.05 -13.85
C ALA A 52 -6.30 -1.86 -12.49
N LEU A 53 -6.83 -2.50 -11.45
CA LEU A 53 -6.22 -2.44 -10.12
C LEU A 53 -4.82 -3.05 -10.12
N ALA A 54 -4.64 -4.20 -10.76
CA ALA A 54 -3.33 -4.84 -10.87
C ALA A 54 -2.33 -3.95 -11.60
N GLU A 55 -2.74 -3.30 -12.66
CA GLU A 55 -1.90 -2.35 -13.40
C GLU A 55 -1.51 -1.15 -12.55
N GLN A 56 -2.47 -0.58 -11.80
CA GLN A 56 -2.20 0.55 -10.90
C GLN A 56 -1.22 0.17 -9.80
N MET A 57 -1.26 -1.07 -9.34
CA MET A 57 -0.36 -1.57 -8.29
C MET A 57 0.99 -2.04 -8.84
N GLY A 58 1.12 -2.21 -10.15
CA GLY A 58 2.30 -2.84 -10.74
C GLY A 58 2.45 -4.30 -10.30
N TYR A 59 1.34 -5.02 -10.17
CA TYR A 59 1.33 -6.37 -9.62
C TYR A 59 0.69 -7.37 -10.59
N ASP A 60 1.02 -8.64 -10.41
CA ASP A 60 0.50 -9.72 -11.24
C ASP A 60 -1.01 -9.90 -11.05
N LYS A 61 -1.75 -9.91 -12.15
CA LYS A 61 -3.20 -10.04 -12.15
C LYS A 61 -3.68 -11.32 -11.46
N THR A 62 -3.05 -12.45 -11.75
CA THR A 62 -3.45 -13.75 -11.19
C THR A 62 -3.27 -13.77 -9.68
N ARG A 63 -2.14 -13.23 -9.19
CA ARG A 63 -1.89 -13.15 -7.75
C ARG A 63 -2.83 -12.18 -7.07
N LEU A 64 -3.16 -11.06 -7.73
CA LEU A 64 -4.09 -10.09 -7.18
C LEU A 64 -5.48 -10.68 -7.02
N ILE A 65 -5.96 -11.46 -8.00
CA ILE A 65 -7.28 -12.09 -7.92
C ILE A 65 -7.36 -12.98 -6.67
N ALA A 66 -6.32 -13.76 -6.37
CA ALA A 66 -6.28 -14.59 -5.17
C ALA A 66 -6.34 -13.74 -3.88
N ILE A 67 -5.64 -12.60 -3.86
CA ILE A 67 -5.68 -11.66 -2.73
C ILE A 67 -7.09 -11.07 -2.58
N LEU A 68 -7.70 -10.65 -3.67
CA LEU A 68 -9.05 -10.08 -3.65
C LEU A 68 -10.11 -11.10 -3.23
N ASP A 69 -9.96 -12.37 -3.65
CA ASP A 69 -10.84 -13.44 -3.20
C ASP A 69 -10.80 -13.56 -1.67
N ARG A 70 -9.61 -13.53 -1.09
CA ARG A 70 -9.43 -13.59 0.35
C ARG A 70 -10.04 -12.37 1.05
N LEU A 71 -9.76 -11.17 0.54
CA LEU A 71 -10.29 -9.94 1.11
C LEU A 71 -11.82 -9.90 1.02
N ALA A 72 -12.39 -10.41 -0.07
CA ALA A 72 -13.84 -10.50 -0.21
C ALA A 72 -14.44 -11.50 0.77
N ASP A 73 -13.80 -12.66 0.96
CA ASP A 73 -14.26 -13.67 1.93
C ASP A 73 -14.24 -13.12 3.36
N GLU A 74 -13.29 -12.24 3.67
CA GLU A 74 -13.20 -11.58 4.97
C GLU A 74 -14.11 -10.34 5.09
N GLY A 75 -14.82 -10.00 4.03
CA GLY A 75 -15.74 -8.86 4.02
C GLY A 75 -15.05 -7.49 3.96
N LEU A 76 -13.81 -7.44 3.51
CA LEU A 76 -13.03 -6.20 3.45
C LEU A 76 -13.17 -5.47 2.12
N VAL A 77 -13.46 -6.20 1.05
CA VAL A 77 -13.79 -5.64 -0.26
C VAL A 77 -15.05 -6.32 -0.78
N GLU A 78 -15.70 -5.67 -1.72
CA GLU A 78 -16.77 -6.28 -2.48
C GLU A 78 -16.54 -6.07 -3.97
N ARG A 79 -16.97 -7.05 -4.75
CA ARG A 79 -16.86 -7.03 -6.20
C ARG A 79 -18.27 -7.09 -6.76
N THR A 80 -18.64 -6.05 -7.49
CA THR A 80 -19.97 -5.96 -8.09
C THR A 80 -19.87 -5.95 -9.61
N PRO A 81 -20.87 -6.50 -10.33
CA PRO A 81 -20.87 -6.42 -11.78
C PRO A 81 -20.90 -4.96 -12.23
N ASP A 82 -20.15 -4.65 -13.27
CA ASP A 82 -20.21 -3.33 -13.88
C ASP A 82 -21.52 -3.24 -14.70
N PRO A 83 -22.37 -2.23 -14.45
CA PRO A 83 -23.60 -2.05 -15.22
C PRO A 83 -23.37 -1.88 -16.72
N GLU A 84 -22.22 -1.35 -17.10
CA GLU A 84 -21.87 -1.07 -18.51
C GLU A 84 -21.14 -2.23 -19.19
N ASP A 85 -20.52 -3.12 -18.41
CA ASP A 85 -19.79 -4.28 -18.94
C ASP A 85 -19.97 -5.48 -18.02
N ARG A 86 -20.79 -6.43 -18.45
CA ARG A 86 -21.12 -7.64 -17.67
C ARG A 86 -19.91 -8.52 -17.35
N ARG A 87 -18.80 -8.36 -18.09
CA ARG A 87 -17.57 -9.14 -17.90
C ARG A 87 -16.67 -8.53 -16.84
N ALA A 88 -16.86 -7.25 -16.54
CA ALA A 88 -16.03 -6.51 -15.58
C ALA A 88 -16.64 -6.54 -14.19
N ARG A 89 -15.77 -6.49 -13.19
CA ARG A 89 -16.17 -6.39 -11.78
C ARG A 89 -15.56 -5.13 -11.21
N ILE A 90 -16.42 -4.29 -10.66
CA ILE A 90 -15.97 -3.12 -9.89
C ILE A 90 -15.54 -3.62 -8.52
N VAL A 91 -14.36 -3.22 -8.09
CA VAL A 91 -13.80 -3.57 -6.78
C VAL A 91 -13.84 -2.34 -5.89
N GLN A 92 -14.41 -2.46 -4.71
CA GLN A 92 -14.47 -1.34 -3.77
C GLN A 92 -14.32 -1.83 -2.34
N LEU A 93 -13.88 -0.90 -1.46
CA LEU A 93 -13.79 -1.18 -0.03
C LEU A 93 -15.17 -1.26 0.59
N THR A 94 -15.32 -2.15 1.55
CA THR A 94 -16.43 -2.13 2.50
C THR A 94 -16.07 -1.20 3.67
N ALA A 95 -17.04 -0.92 4.54
CA ALA A 95 -16.77 -0.17 5.77
C ALA A 95 -15.74 -0.91 6.64
N ALA A 96 -15.83 -2.25 6.71
CA ALA A 96 -14.87 -3.08 7.44
C ALA A 96 -13.47 -3.00 6.83
N GLY A 97 -13.37 -3.00 5.50
CA GLY A 97 -12.08 -2.84 4.79
C GLY A 97 -11.45 -1.50 5.06
N ARG A 98 -12.24 -0.44 5.04
CA ARG A 98 -11.75 0.91 5.35
C ARG A 98 -11.24 1.00 6.79
N ALA A 99 -11.96 0.41 7.74
CA ALA A 99 -11.54 0.38 9.15
C ALA A 99 -10.24 -0.41 9.33
N ARG A 100 -10.13 -1.57 8.69
CA ARG A 100 -8.92 -2.40 8.75
C ARG A 100 -7.71 -1.66 8.18
N HIS A 101 -7.89 -1.00 7.04
CA HIS A 101 -6.84 -0.20 6.42
C HIS A 101 -6.39 0.94 7.34
N LEU A 102 -7.32 1.65 7.93
CA LEU A 102 -7.01 2.77 8.83
C LEU A 102 -6.20 2.31 10.05
N GLN A 103 -6.57 1.18 10.64
CA GLN A 103 -5.85 0.59 11.77
C GLN A 103 -4.42 0.21 11.38
N ALA A 104 -4.27 -0.47 10.25
CA ALA A 104 -2.95 -0.87 9.75
C ALA A 104 -2.09 0.34 9.42
N ARG A 105 -2.66 1.35 8.77
CA ARG A 105 -1.96 2.60 8.46
C ARG A 105 -1.48 3.30 9.72
N SER A 106 -2.30 3.34 10.76
CA SER A 106 -1.93 3.94 12.04
C SER A 106 -0.73 3.23 12.67
N ASP A 107 -0.74 1.90 12.67
CA ASP A 107 0.38 1.10 13.17
C ASP A 107 1.67 1.39 12.38
N ILE A 108 1.56 1.46 11.06
CA ILE A 108 2.71 1.76 10.19
C ILE A 108 3.23 3.16 10.46
N ARG A 109 2.36 4.15 10.59
CA ARG A 109 2.77 5.54 10.85
C ARG A 109 3.51 5.67 12.19
N THR A 110 3.07 4.95 13.21
CA THR A 110 3.76 4.91 14.51
C THR A 110 5.16 4.31 14.36
N MET A 111 5.27 3.20 13.65
CA MET A 111 6.57 2.57 13.39
C MET A 111 7.49 3.49 12.59
N GLU A 112 6.97 4.14 11.56
CA GLU A 112 7.74 5.08 10.75
C GLU A 112 8.28 6.24 11.60
N SER A 113 7.47 6.78 12.48
CA SER A 113 7.89 7.86 13.39
C SER A 113 9.03 7.42 14.30
N GLU A 114 8.98 6.20 14.80
CA GLU A 114 10.06 5.63 15.61
C GLU A 114 11.33 5.44 14.78
N MET A 115 11.20 4.94 13.56
CA MET A 115 12.34 4.74 12.66
C MET A 115 13.00 6.07 12.27
N LEU A 116 12.21 7.14 12.17
CA LEU A 116 12.69 8.46 11.79
C LEU A 116 13.05 9.35 12.99
N ASP A 117 13.08 8.79 14.20
CA ASP A 117 13.31 9.55 15.44
C ASP A 117 14.63 10.32 15.44
N GLY A 118 15.62 9.86 14.68
CA GLY A 118 16.90 10.58 14.50
C GLY A 118 16.81 11.84 13.66
N LEU A 119 15.67 12.10 13.03
CA LEU A 119 15.44 13.30 12.23
C LEU A 119 14.48 14.24 12.97
N SER A 120 14.72 15.55 12.82
CA SER A 120 13.78 16.55 13.36
C SER A 120 12.44 16.48 12.64
N ASP A 121 11.40 17.07 13.20
CA ASP A 121 10.07 17.12 12.56
C ASP A 121 10.14 17.79 11.20
N THR A 122 10.93 18.86 11.09
CA THR A 122 11.14 19.55 9.80
C THR A 122 11.82 18.65 8.78
N GLU A 123 12.87 17.91 9.21
CA GLU A 123 13.56 16.98 8.34
C GLU A 123 12.67 15.83 7.88
N GLN A 124 11.82 15.31 8.77
CA GLN A 124 10.85 14.26 8.42
C GLN A 124 9.85 14.75 7.37
N ALA A 125 9.34 15.97 7.54
CA ALA A 125 8.42 16.57 6.58
C ALA A 125 9.10 16.79 5.22
N MET A 126 10.33 17.27 5.21
CA MET A 126 11.12 17.46 4.00
C MET A 126 11.40 16.14 3.29
N LEU A 127 11.71 15.08 4.04
CA LEU A 127 11.94 13.76 3.47
C LEU A 127 10.70 13.26 2.73
N ARG A 128 9.52 13.36 3.36
CA ARG A 128 8.26 12.95 2.72
C ARG A 128 7.97 13.75 1.46
N GLU A 129 8.17 15.05 1.51
CA GLU A 129 7.96 15.92 0.36
C GLU A 129 8.89 15.57 -0.79
N MET A 130 10.18 15.41 -0.51
CA MET A 130 11.17 15.10 -1.53
C MET A 130 10.93 13.72 -2.16
N LEU A 131 10.63 12.71 -1.34
CA LEU A 131 10.30 11.38 -1.85
C LEU A 131 9.03 11.40 -2.70
N GLY A 132 8.02 12.16 -2.28
CA GLY A 132 6.79 12.32 -3.04
C GLY A 132 7.05 12.93 -4.42
N ARG A 133 7.91 13.96 -4.49
CA ARG A 133 8.30 14.58 -5.75
C ARG A 133 9.04 13.61 -6.66
N LEU A 134 9.98 12.85 -6.11
CA LEU A 134 10.71 11.83 -6.87
C LEU A 134 9.79 10.72 -7.38
N ALA A 135 8.88 10.26 -6.54
CA ALA A 135 7.93 9.21 -6.90
C ALA A 135 6.97 9.66 -8.00
N SER A 136 6.60 10.95 -8.04
CA SER A 136 5.68 11.52 -9.03
C SER A 136 6.37 11.90 -10.33
N ALA A 137 7.69 12.08 -10.33
CA ALA A 137 8.45 12.52 -11.48
C ALA A 137 8.64 11.44 -12.55
N ALA A 138 8.34 10.19 -12.26
CA ALA A 138 8.36 9.07 -13.20
C ALA A 138 7.18 9.19 -14.15
N GLY A 139 7.31 10.08 -15.11
CA GLY A 139 6.29 10.33 -16.12
C GLY A 139 6.04 9.16 -17.05
#